data_003e165bfa72c39cb6d2bb9844a5e53e
#
_entry.id   003e165bfa72c39cb6d2bb9844a5e53e
#
_cell.length_a   1.000
_cell.length_b   1.000
_cell.length_c   1.000
_cell.angle_alpha   90.00
_cell.angle_beta   90.00
_cell.angle_gamma   90.00
#
_symmetry.space_group_name_H-M   'P 1'
#
loop_
_entity.id
_entity.type
_entity.pdbx_description
1 polymer ?
#
loop_
_entity_poly.entity_id
_entity_poly.type
_entity_poly.pdbx_seq_one_letter_code
_entity_poly.pdbx_strand_id
1 'polypeptide(L)'
;MSDSLGEFEQIVLLAILRLGEDAYGASIRAEIEKCTGREPTPGAMYTTLDRLEQKSMLTSRMGEPTAERGGRAKRFFKVTKTGTAAVVRAQRSYQNLLEGLKLIGGAHA
;
A
#
# COMPACT_ATOMS: atom_id res chain seq x y z
N MET A 1 14.27 -15.94 -2.81
CA MET A 1 13.78 -15.68 -2.67
C MET A 1 12.81 -15.30 -2.13
N SER A 2 12.74 -14.61 -1.63
CA SER A 2 11.72 -14.35 -0.77
C SER A 2 10.75 -13.37 -1.29
N ASP A 3 9.51 -13.77 -1.27
CA ASP A 3 8.44 -12.89 -1.58
C ASP A 3 7.86 -12.26 -0.35
N SER A 4 8.51 -12.38 0.78
CA SER A 4 7.90 -11.86 1.98
C SER A 4 7.88 -10.34 1.95
N LEU A 5 6.86 -9.78 2.54
CA LEU A 5 6.64 -8.35 2.56
C LEU A 5 6.97 -7.78 3.93
N GLY A 6 7.67 -6.66 3.92
CA GLY A 6 7.84 -5.91 5.15
C GLY A 6 6.52 -5.28 5.56
N GLU A 7 6.46 -4.82 6.79
CA GLU A 7 5.24 -4.25 7.31
C GLU A 7 4.79 -3.04 6.49
N PHE A 8 5.70 -2.14 6.19
CA PHE A 8 5.31 -0.94 5.45
C PHE A 8 4.92 -1.26 4.02
N GLU A 9 5.55 -2.27 3.43
CA GLU A 9 5.14 -2.72 2.10
C GLU A 9 3.70 -3.21 2.10
N GLN A 10 3.31 -3.94 3.14
CA GLN A 10 1.93 -4.41 3.24
C GLN A 10 0.97 -3.24 3.38
N ILE A 11 1.35 -2.26 4.18
CA ILE A 11 0.52 -1.08 4.39
C ILE A 11 0.29 -0.34 3.07
N VAL A 12 1.36 -0.17 2.30
CA VAL A 12 1.27 0.54 1.02
C VAL A 12 0.37 -0.23 0.05
N LEU A 13 0.56 -1.53 -0.06
CA LEU A 13 -0.28 -2.32 -0.97
C LEU A 13 -1.75 -2.26 -0.57
N LEU A 14 -2.03 -2.35 0.71
CA LEU A 14 -3.42 -2.28 1.16
C LEU A 14 -4.03 -0.91 0.91
N ALA A 15 -3.26 0.16 1.11
CA ALA A 15 -3.76 1.50 0.84
C ALA A 15 -4.11 1.67 -0.64
N ILE A 16 -3.25 1.13 -1.52
CA ILE A 16 -3.51 1.22 -2.95
C ILE A 16 -4.77 0.44 -3.32
N LEU A 17 -4.93 -0.74 -2.75
CA LEU A 17 -6.13 -1.53 -3.01
C LEU A 17 -7.39 -0.80 -2.57
N ARG A 18 -7.32 -0.09 -1.43
CA ARG A 18 -8.47 0.67 -0.95
C ARG A 18 -8.82 1.82 -1.88
N LEU A 19 -7.81 2.45 -2.48
CA LEU A 19 -8.03 3.63 -3.31
C LEU A 19 -8.48 3.31 -4.73
N GLY A 20 -8.24 2.10 -5.18
CA GLY A 20 -8.64 1.71 -6.52
C GLY A 20 -7.94 2.56 -7.57
N GLU A 21 -8.72 3.22 -8.41
CA GLU A 21 -8.18 3.99 -9.52
C GLU A 21 -7.51 5.29 -9.09
N ASP A 22 -7.70 5.69 -7.84
CA ASP A 22 -7.20 6.96 -7.35
C ASP A 22 -5.91 6.85 -6.57
N ALA A 23 -5.10 5.86 -6.82
CA ALA A 23 -3.90 5.62 -6.02
C ALA A 23 -2.69 6.31 -6.63
N TYR A 24 -2.33 7.46 -6.09
CA TYR A 24 -1.10 8.16 -6.46
C TYR A 24 -0.42 8.60 -5.16
N GLY A 25 0.80 9.11 -5.25
CA GLY A 25 1.61 9.35 -4.05
C GLY A 25 0.86 10.03 -2.93
N ALA A 26 0.25 11.18 -3.22
CA ALA A 26 -0.40 11.94 -2.16
C ALA A 26 -1.64 11.23 -1.62
N SER A 27 -2.44 10.60 -2.47
CA SER A 27 -3.63 9.91 -1.99
C SER A 27 -3.26 8.67 -1.18
N ILE A 28 -2.18 7.98 -1.57
CA ILE A 28 -1.72 6.83 -0.81
C ILE A 28 -1.27 7.26 0.59
N ARG A 29 -0.49 8.35 0.67
CA ARG A 29 -0.06 8.85 1.96
C ARG A 29 -1.24 9.23 2.84
N ALA A 30 -2.22 9.92 2.26
CA ALA A 30 -3.39 10.34 3.01
C ALA A 30 -4.18 9.14 3.53
N GLU A 31 -4.29 8.12 2.71
CA GLU A 31 -5.03 6.92 3.12
C GLU A 31 -4.30 6.19 4.26
N ILE A 32 -2.97 6.12 4.17
CA ILE A 32 -2.19 5.51 5.23
C ILE A 32 -2.36 6.27 6.54
N GLU A 33 -2.28 7.60 6.47
CA GLU A 33 -2.44 8.40 7.66
C GLU A 33 -3.83 8.23 8.27
N LYS A 34 -4.84 8.25 7.43
CA LYS A 34 -6.21 8.11 7.88
C LYS A 34 -6.44 6.77 8.59
N CYS A 35 -5.87 5.70 8.05
CA CYS A 35 -6.15 4.36 8.57
C CYS A 35 -5.21 3.95 9.69
N THR A 36 -4.00 4.47 9.73
CA THR A 36 -3.00 3.98 10.68
C THR A 36 -2.44 5.04 11.61
N GLY A 37 -2.67 6.31 11.30
CA GLY A 37 -2.06 7.40 12.05
C GLY A 37 -0.61 7.66 11.70
N ARG A 38 -0.02 6.88 10.80
CA ARG A 38 1.36 7.08 10.38
C ARG A 38 1.43 8.14 9.30
N GLU A 39 2.52 8.91 9.33
CA GLU A 39 2.74 9.97 8.36
C GLU A 39 4.05 9.68 7.62
N PRO A 40 4.01 8.78 6.64
CA PRO A 40 5.26 8.43 5.95
C PRO A 40 5.81 9.62 5.18
N THR A 41 7.13 9.72 5.16
CA THR A 41 7.77 10.78 4.39
C THR A 41 7.66 10.46 2.91
N PRO A 42 7.72 11.49 2.05
CA PRO A 42 7.74 11.21 0.61
C PRO A 42 8.87 10.28 0.20
N GLY A 43 10.05 10.42 0.81
CA GLY A 43 11.16 9.54 0.48
C GLY A 43 10.87 8.10 0.80
N ALA A 44 10.35 7.83 1.99
CA ALA A 44 9.99 6.46 2.36
C ALA A 44 8.94 5.90 1.44
N MET A 45 7.96 6.73 1.06
CA MET A 45 6.90 6.30 0.17
C MET A 45 7.46 5.88 -1.19
N TYR A 46 8.26 6.76 -1.80
CA TYR A 46 8.71 6.47 -3.15
C TYR A 46 9.71 5.34 -3.19
N THR A 47 10.56 5.23 -2.17
CA THR A 47 11.46 4.09 -2.08
C THR A 47 10.68 2.79 -2.03
N THR A 48 9.62 2.77 -1.23
CA THR A 48 8.81 1.56 -1.09
C THR A 48 8.04 1.26 -2.37
N LEU A 49 7.46 2.29 -3.00
CA LEU A 49 6.74 2.10 -4.26
C LEU A 49 7.66 1.53 -5.34
N ASP A 50 8.90 2.07 -5.42
CA ASP A 50 9.85 1.56 -6.40
C ASP A 50 10.23 0.12 -6.13
N ARG A 51 10.43 -0.21 -4.86
CA ARG A 51 10.78 -1.58 -4.50
C ARG A 51 9.66 -2.55 -4.85
N LEU A 52 8.43 -2.16 -4.58
CA LEU A 52 7.28 -3.01 -4.90
C LEU A 52 7.14 -3.19 -6.41
N GLU A 53 7.43 -2.13 -7.16
CA GLU A 53 7.37 -2.25 -8.60
C GLU A 53 8.46 -3.18 -9.11
N GLN A 54 9.65 -3.13 -8.52
CA GLN A 54 10.74 -4.03 -8.88
C GLN A 54 10.39 -5.48 -8.56
N LYS A 55 9.61 -5.70 -7.52
CA LYS A 55 9.15 -7.05 -7.16
C LYS A 55 7.96 -7.49 -8.00
N SER A 56 7.53 -6.69 -8.95
CA SER A 56 6.37 -6.98 -9.80
C SER A 56 5.06 -7.04 -9.01
N MET A 57 5.01 -6.37 -7.90
CA MET A 57 3.80 -6.32 -7.07
C MET A 57 2.96 -5.08 -7.35
N LEU A 58 3.55 -4.10 -8.02
CA LEU A 58 2.86 -2.90 -8.49
C LEU A 58 3.19 -2.64 -9.94
N THR A 59 2.24 -2.02 -10.64
CA THR A 59 2.52 -1.35 -11.90
C THR A 59 2.15 0.11 -11.73
N SER A 60 2.67 0.95 -12.61
CA SER A 60 2.34 2.36 -12.57
C SER A 60 2.08 2.89 -13.96
N ARG A 61 1.35 3.98 -14.01
CA ARG A 61 1.09 4.68 -15.26
C ARG A 61 1.00 6.16 -14.96
N MET A 62 1.32 6.98 -15.95
CA MET A 62 1.15 8.41 -15.81
C MET A 62 -0.28 8.77 -16.21
N GLY A 63 -0.90 9.60 -15.39
CA GLY A 63 -2.21 10.12 -15.74
C GLY A 63 -2.08 11.30 -16.66
N GLU A 64 -3.23 11.85 -17.06
CA GLU A 64 -3.23 13.01 -17.93
C GLU A 64 -2.80 14.25 -17.16
N PRO A 65 -2.01 15.12 -17.77
CA PRO A 65 -1.72 16.40 -17.14
C PRO A 65 -3.01 17.19 -17.02
N THR A 66 -3.12 17.95 -15.92
CA THR A 66 -4.28 18.81 -15.74
C THR A 66 -3.91 20.22 -16.16
N ALA A 67 -4.92 21.02 -16.42
CA ALA A 67 -4.70 22.40 -16.77
C ALA A 67 -4.49 23.29 -15.56
N GLU A 68 -4.65 22.74 -14.37
CA GLU A 68 -4.57 23.53 -13.17
C GLU A 68 -3.22 23.43 -12.54
N ARG A 69 -2.85 24.50 -11.88
CA ARG A 69 -1.70 24.50 -11.02
C ARG A 69 -0.47 23.86 -11.58
N GLY A 70 -0.14 24.20 -12.78
CA GLY A 70 1.06 23.72 -13.40
C GLY A 70 0.86 22.42 -14.14
N GLY A 71 -0.27 21.78 -13.95
CA GLY A 71 -0.65 20.69 -14.84
C GLY A 71 0.21 19.45 -14.82
N ARG A 72 0.89 19.16 -13.73
CA ARG A 72 1.73 17.98 -13.69
C ARG A 72 0.89 16.71 -13.73
N ALA A 73 1.33 15.77 -14.55
CA ALA A 73 0.69 14.45 -14.56
C ALA A 73 1.02 13.73 -13.27
N LYS A 74 0.06 12.98 -12.77
CA LYS A 74 0.26 12.14 -11.59
C LYS A 74 0.60 10.74 -12.01
N ARG A 75 1.45 10.10 -11.21
CA ARG A 75 1.77 8.70 -11.43
C ARG A 75 0.85 7.85 -10.58
N PHE A 76 0.06 7.04 -11.24
CA PHE A 76 -0.91 6.18 -10.57
C PHE A 76 -0.39 4.76 -10.47
N PHE A 77 -0.77 4.08 -9.39
CA PHE A 77 -0.26 2.75 -9.08
C PHE A 77 -1.40 1.76 -9.00
N LYS A 78 -1.10 0.53 -9.35
CA LYS A 78 -2.07 -0.55 -9.29
C LYS A 78 -1.38 -1.80 -8.77
N VAL A 79 -2.05 -2.52 -7.87
CA VAL A 79 -1.50 -3.76 -7.33
C VAL A 79 -1.72 -4.87 -8.34
N THR A 80 -0.67 -5.64 -8.59
CA THR A 80 -0.74 -6.77 -9.52
C THR A 80 -1.33 -7.99 -8.82
N LYS A 81 -1.60 -9.05 -9.60
CA LYS A 81 -2.03 -10.31 -9.00
C LYS A 81 -0.97 -10.83 -8.03
N THR A 82 0.30 -10.70 -8.40
CA THR A 82 1.39 -11.12 -7.52
C THR A 82 1.35 -10.35 -6.21
N GLY A 83 1.14 -9.03 -6.30
CA GLY A 83 1.07 -8.21 -5.10
C GLY A 83 -0.13 -8.56 -4.24
N THR A 84 -1.29 -8.76 -4.85
CA THR A 84 -2.48 -9.14 -4.11
C THR A 84 -2.28 -10.47 -3.39
N ALA A 85 -1.72 -11.45 -4.10
CA ALA A 85 -1.47 -12.77 -3.49
C ALA A 85 -0.51 -12.65 -2.32
N ALA A 86 0.52 -11.81 -2.46
CA ALA A 86 1.51 -11.66 -1.39
C ALA A 86 0.88 -11.06 -0.14
N VAL A 87 0.05 -10.02 -0.29
CA VAL A 87 -0.54 -9.40 0.87
C VAL A 87 -1.60 -10.29 1.51
N VAL A 88 -2.33 -11.06 0.70
CA VAL A 88 -3.30 -12.02 1.25
C VAL A 88 -2.57 -13.09 2.06
N ARG A 89 -1.45 -13.61 1.55
CA ARG A 89 -0.68 -14.60 2.31
C ARG A 89 -0.18 -14.03 3.64
N ALA A 90 0.30 -12.79 3.61
CA ALA A 90 0.80 -12.16 4.82
C ALA A 90 -0.32 -11.99 5.84
N GLN A 91 -1.49 -11.56 5.40
CA GLN A 91 -2.63 -11.38 6.29
C GLN A 91 -3.10 -12.71 6.86
N ARG A 92 -3.12 -13.75 6.04
CA ARG A 92 -3.52 -15.05 6.50
C ARG A 92 -2.60 -15.59 7.59
N SER A 93 -1.30 -15.32 7.45
CA SER A 93 -0.35 -15.72 8.47
C SER A 93 -0.66 -15.07 9.81
N TYR A 94 -0.96 -13.78 9.80
CA TYR A 94 -1.35 -13.10 11.03
C TYR A 94 -2.64 -13.66 11.59
N GLN A 95 -3.62 -13.91 10.74
CA GLN A 95 -4.89 -14.46 11.19
C GLN A 95 -4.69 -15.83 11.84
N ASN A 96 -3.85 -16.66 11.24
CA ASN A 96 -3.57 -17.97 11.82
C ASN A 96 -2.94 -17.86 13.20
N LEU A 97 -2.04 -16.91 13.37
CA LEU A 97 -1.40 -16.71 14.66
C LEU A 97 -2.34 -16.12 15.69
N LEU A 98 -3.27 -15.28 15.26
CA LEU A 98 -4.24 -14.68 16.17
C LEU A 98 -5.31 -15.65 16.64
N GLU A 99 -5.48 -16.71 15.90
CA GLU A 99 -6.57 -17.62 16.17
C GLU A 99 -6.47 -18.22 17.56
N GLY A 100 -7.55 -18.18 18.29
CA GLY A 100 -7.58 -18.71 19.63
C GLY A 100 -7.06 -17.78 20.70
N LEU A 101 -6.47 -16.66 20.32
CA LEU A 101 -5.96 -15.71 21.30
C LEU A 101 -7.06 -14.76 21.73
N LYS A 102 -7.02 -14.38 23.00
CA LYS A 102 -7.88 -13.34 23.53
C LYS A 102 -6.99 -12.16 23.85
N LEU A 103 -7.11 -11.12 23.05
CA LEU A 103 -6.27 -9.96 23.23
C LEU A 103 -7.04 -8.89 23.99
N ILE A 104 -6.37 -8.27 24.95
CA ILE A 104 -6.97 -7.23 25.75
C ILE A 104 -6.87 -5.91 24.99
N GLY A 105 -7.93 -5.17 25.05
CA GLY A 105 -7.95 -3.84 24.45
C GLY A 105 -8.39 -3.89 23.04
N GLY A 106 -7.58 -3.76 22.14
CA GLY A 106 -7.96 -3.49 20.82
C GLY A 106 -8.65 -4.54 20.04
N ALA A 107 -8.77 -5.62 20.58
CA ALA A 107 -9.32 -6.61 19.79
C ALA A 107 -10.72 -6.33 19.40
N HIS A 108 -11.16 -5.95 19.17
CA HIS A 108 -12.31 -5.77 18.96
C HIS A 108 -12.77 -5.00 18.89
N ALA A 109 -12.35 -4.93 19.26
CA ALA A 109 -12.88 -4.43 19.33
C ALA A 109 -13.55 -4.62 18.65
#